data_e369877343ec682fa6c82e8154e5c60c
#
_entry.id   e369877343ec682fa6c82e8154e5c60c
#
_cell.length_a   1.000
_cell.length_b   1.000
_cell.length_c   1.000
_cell.angle_alpha   90.00
_cell.angle_beta   90.00
_cell.angle_gamma   90.00
#
_symmetry.space_group_name_H-M   'P 1'
#
loop_
_entity.id
_entity.type
_entity.pdbx_description
1 polymer ?
#
loop_
_entity_poly.entity_id
_entity_poly.type
_entity_poly.pdbx_seq_one_letter_code
_entity_poly.pdbx_strand_id
1 'polypeptide(L)'
;HSQVTMVQWSLDDRYVFTAVQNADLKVWDAQTGQLVHVLKSHTRQIFVLDTHPTDPRIMLSAGYDGMIILWNVETGQPIKVFIEDEHTMTDGGFSSSGSFFGIADIEGYFHLYGTGDQLRRAPVEQFFSNDYAPLMRDEHGYVIDEEHQIAPHLIPKRPLCDSYNRPYIDQPQSEKIAYVNSHKYER
;
A
#
# COMPACT_ATOMS: atom_id res chain seq x y z
N HIS A 1 14.19 -20.50 -22.20
CA HIS A 1 13.62 -19.14 -22.31
C HIS A 1 12.83 -18.86 -21.03
N SER A 2 13.32 -17.91 -20.21
CA SER A 2 12.58 -17.48 -19.01
C SER A 2 11.53 -16.47 -19.42
N GLN A 3 10.30 -16.65 -18.93
CA GLN A 3 9.18 -15.77 -19.24
C GLN A 3 9.35 -14.43 -18.50
N VAL A 4 9.12 -13.31 -19.19
CA VAL A 4 9.03 -11.98 -18.58
C VAL A 4 7.64 -11.84 -17.95
N THR A 5 7.59 -11.42 -16.71
CA THR A 5 6.35 -11.28 -15.93
C THR A 5 5.93 -9.83 -15.78
N MET A 6 6.89 -8.91 -15.71
CA MET A 6 6.64 -7.47 -15.57
C MET A 6 7.63 -6.66 -16.40
N VAL A 7 7.20 -5.50 -16.83
CA VAL A 7 8.02 -4.51 -17.53
C VAL A 7 7.72 -3.13 -16.97
N GLN A 8 8.76 -2.34 -16.74
CA GLN A 8 8.65 -0.94 -16.30
C GLN A 8 9.73 -0.09 -16.99
N TRP A 9 9.44 1.17 -17.25
CA TRP A 9 10.40 2.15 -17.75
C TRP A 9 11.06 2.92 -16.61
N SER A 10 12.32 3.33 -16.80
CA SER A 10 12.90 4.34 -15.91
C SER A 10 12.22 5.70 -16.13
N LEU A 11 12.30 6.57 -15.13
CA LEU A 11 11.68 7.91 -15.18
C LEU A 11 12.19 8.76 -16.37
N ASP A 12 13.42 8.55 -16.78
CA ASP A 12 14.11 9.31 -17.84
C ASP A 12 14.14 8.58 -19.19
N ASP A 13 13.40 7.49 -19.34
CA ASP A 13 13.31 6.64 -20.53
C ASP A 13 14.66 6.02 -20.98
N ARG A 14 15.69 6.07 -20.15
CA ARG A 14 17.02 5.50 -20.48
C ARG A 14 17.09 3.99 -20.32
N TYR A 15 16.30 3.45 -19.40
CA TYR A 15 16.31 2.03 -19.08
C TYR A 15 14.93 1.41 -19.14
N VAL A 16 14.89 0.13 -19.49
CA VAL A 16 13.75 -0.75 -19.35
C VAL A 16 14.07 -1.81 -18.32
N PHE A 17 13.18 -2.00 -17.36
CA PHE A 17 13.29 -3.04 -16.34
C PHE A 17 12.37 -4.20 -16.69
N THR A 18 12.87 -5.41 -16.53
CA THR A 18 12.06 -6.62 -16.73
C THR A 18 12.24 -7.57 -15.56
N ALA A 19 11.13 -7.94 -14.93
CA ALA A 19 11.10 -9.05 -13.98
C ALA A 19 10.88 -10.35 -14.74
N VAL A 20 11.60 -11.40 -14.35
CA VAL A 20 11.58 -12.69 -15.03
C VAL A 20 11.13 -13.76 -14.06
N GLN A 21 10.44 -14.79 -14.55
CA GLN A 21 9.84 -15.86 -13.75
C GLN A 21 10.81 -16.56 -12.79
N ASN A 22 12.12 -16.58 -13.09
CA ASN A 22 13.16 -17.15 -12.24
C ASN A 22 13.68 -16.21 -11.15
N ALA A 23 12.93 -15.16 -10.80
CA ALA A 23 13.28 -14.13 -9.81
C ALA A 23 14.43 -13.18 -10.20
N ASP A 24 14.97 -13.28 -11.41
CA ASP A 24 15.94 -12.30 -11.91
C ASP A 24 15.22 -11.00 -12.31
N LEU A 25 15.82 -9.86 -12.01
CA LEU A 25 15.44 -8.57 -12.51
C LEU A 25 16.54 -8.07 -13.44
N LYS A 26 16.17 -7.66 -14.65
CA LYS A 26 17.14 -7.24 -15.67
C LYS A 26 16.90 -5.78 -16.04
N VAL A 27 18.01 -5.06 -16.19
CA VAL A 27 18.05 -3.67 -16.61
C VAL A 27 18.61 -3.61 -18.02
N TRP A 28 17.87 -3.01 -18.94
CA TRP A 28 18.21 -2.90 -20.33
C TRP A 28 18.37 -1.43 -20.71
N ASP A 29 19.35 -1.12 -21.52
CA ASP A 29 19.47 0.20 -22.15
C ASP A 29 18.41 0.33 -23.23
N ALA A 30 17.56 1.36 -23.12
CA ALA A 30 16.40 1.53 -23.98
C ALA A 30 16.75 1.91 -25.43
N GLN A 31 17.91 2.53 -25.64
CA GLN A 31 18.35 2.95 -26.98
C GLN A 31 19.02 1.81 -27.75
N THR A 32 19.85 1.04 -27.06
CA THR A 32 20.68 0.01 -27.69
C THR A 32 20.07 -1.39 -27.56
N GLY A 33 19.14 -1.59 -26.64
CA GLY A 33 18.57 -2.90 -26.30
C GLY A 33 19.57 -3.83 -25.58
N GLN A 34 20.71 -3.31 -25.14
CA GLN A 34 21.72 -4.11 -24.47
C GLN A 34 21.39 -4.31 -22.99
N LEU A 35 21.71 -5.50 -22.49
CA LEU A 35 21.61 -5.82 -21.07
C LEU A 35 22.68 -5.08 -20.29
N VAL A 36 22.28 -4.22 -19.34
CA VAL A 36 23.17 -3.42 -18.50
C VAL A 36 23.48 -4.14 -17.20
N HIS A 37 22.41 -4.59 -16.49
CA HIS A 37 22.54 -5.28 -15.21
C HIS A 37 21.61 -6.49 -15.11
N VAL A 38 22.03 -7.48 -14.32
CA VAL A 38 21.19 -8.54 -13.80
C VAL A 38 21.18 -8.44 -12.28
N LEU A 39 20.06 -8.01 -11.70
CA LEU A 39 19.92 -7.82 -10.27
C LEU A 39 19.41 -9.11 -9.64
N LYS A 40 20.25 -9.73 -8.82
CA LYS A 40 19.97 -11.03 -8.19
C LYS A 40 19.91 -10.87 -6.69
N SER A 41 18.72 -10.84 -6.13
CA SER A 41 18.49 -10.85 -4.69
C SER A 41 17.18 -11.54 -4.33
N HIS A 42 16.16 -11.41 -5.20
CA HIS A 42 14.92 -12.13 -5.03
C HIS A 42 15.10 -13.63 -5.19
N THR A 43 14.39 -14.40 -4.37
CA THR A 43 14.40 -15.87 -4.38
C THR A 43 13.13 -16.47 -4.98
N ARG A 44 12.07 -15.65 -5.11
CA ARG A 44 10.79 -16.02 -5.73
C ARG A 44 10.36 -14.95 -6.72
N GLN A 45 9.26 -15.20 -7.39
CA GLN A 45 8.70 -14.34 -8.43
C GLN A 45 8.41 -12.92 -7.92
N ILE A 46 8.79 -11.94 -8.73
CA ILE A 46 8.60 -10.51 -8.48
C ILE A 46 7.22 -10.10 -9.04
N PHE A 47 6.44 -9.37 -8.26
CA PHE A 47 5.10 -8.87 -8.61
C PHE A 47 4.95 -7.36 -8.44
N VAL A 48 5.95 -6.70 -7.88
CA VAL A 48 6.01 -5.24 -7.79
C VAL A 48 7.26 -4.76 -8.48
N LEU A 49 7.09 -3.84 -9.39
CA LEU A 49 8.18 -3.19 -10.11
C LEU A 49 7.74 -1.76 -10.41
N ASP A 50 8.37 -0.79 -9.72
CA ASP A 50 8.02 0.61 -9.86
C ASP A 50 9.26 1.50 -9.83
N THR A 51 9.16 2.69 -10.43
CA THR A 51 10.25 3.65 -10.51
C THR A 51 9.97 4.87 -9.66
N HIS A 52 11.00 5.39 -9.02
CA HIS A 52 10.85 6.58 -8.20
C HIS A 52 10.42 7.78 -9.06
N PRO A 53 9.37 8.53 -8.66
CA PRO A 53 8.74 9.54 -9.51
C PRO A 53 9.59 10.80 -9.75
N THR A 54 10.67 11.00 -8.98
CA THR A 54 11.53 12.19 -9.08
C THR A 54 13.02 11.89 -9.18
N ASP A 55 13.45 10.65 -8.94
CA ASP A 55 14.86 10.24 -9.06
C ASP A 55 14.99 9.01 -9.99
N PRO A 56 15.51 9.17 -11.22
CA PRO A 56 15.60 8.09 -12.19
C PRO A 56 16.58 6.96 -11.78
N ARG A 57 17.38 7.18 -10.74
CA ARG A 57 18.35 6.19 -10.26
C ARG A 57 17.73 5.18 -9.30
N ILE A 58 16.50 5.41 -8.83
CA ILE A 58 15.87 4.58 -7.81
C ILE A 58 14.74 3.76 -8.42
N MET A 59 14.76 2.46 -8.15
CA MET A 59 13.71 1.52 -8.53
C MET A 59 13.33 0.67 -7.32
N LEU A 60 12.05 0.31 -7.26
CA LEU A 60 11.44 -0.55 -6.25
C LEU A 60 11.10 -1.91 -6.87
N SER A 61 11.41 -2.98 -6.17
CA SER A 61 10.87 -4.31 -6.48
C SER A 61 10.39 -5.01 -5.21
N ALA A 62 9.34 -5.81 -5.33
CA ALA A 62 8.89 -6.70 -4.26
C ALA A 62 8.29 -7.97 -4.85
N GLY A 63 8.24 -9.04 -4.06
CA GLY A 63 7.81 -10.33 -4.58
C GLY A 63 7.32 -11.32 -3.54
N TYR A 64 7.08 -12.52 -4.01
CA TYR A 64 6.57 -13.65 -3.23
C TYR A 64 7.54 -14.20 -2.18
N ASP A 65 8.75 -13.71 -2.16
CA ASP A 65 9.76 -14.03 -1.15
C ASP A 65 9.70 -13.14 0.10
N GLY A 66 8.71 -12.22 0.16
CA GLY A 66 8.59 -11.26 1.25
C GLY A 66 9.65 -10.17 1.23
N MET A 67 10.49 -10.13 0.20
CA MET A 67 11.53 -9.11 0.07
C MET A 67 10.99 -7.89 -0.66
N ILE A 68 11.33 -6.71 -0.12
CA ILE A 68 11.09 -5.41 -0.74
C ILE A 68 12.46 -4.74 -0.90
N ILE A 69 12.83 -4.40 -2.12
CA ILE A 69 14.18 -3.92 -2.41
C ILE A 69 14.14 -2.60 -3.17
N LEU A 70 14.85 -1.61 -2.64
CA LEU A 70 15.18 -0.38 -3.35
C LEU A 70 16.55 -0.56 -4.01
N TRP A 71 16.61 -0.30 -5.30
CA TRP A 71 17.80 -0.46 -6.12
C TRP A 71 18.36 0.87 -6.59
N ASN A 72 19.68 0.95 -6.68
CA ASN A 72 20.35 1.95 -7.49
C ASN A 72 20.54 1.38 -8.90
N VAL A 73 19.85 1.95 -9.88
CA VAL A 73 19.81 1.49 -11.27
C VAL A 73 21.16 1.63 -11.96
N GLU A 74 21.92 2.70 -11.65
CA GLU A 74 23.20 2.97 -12.29
C GLU A 74 24.29 1.98 -11.85
N THR A 75 24.28 1.64 -10.57
CA THR A 75 25.30 0.72 -10.00
C THR A 75 24.85 -0.74 -10.01
N GLY A 76 23.56 -1.00 -10.18
CA GLY A 76 23.00 -2.35 -10.08
C GLY A 76 23.02 -2.92 -8.66
N GLN A 77 23.18 -2.08 -7.63
CA GLN A 77 23.28 -2.52 -6.24
C GLN A 77 22.03 -2.15 -5.44
N PRO A 78 21.65 -2.97 -4.44
CA PRO A 78 20.56 -2.62 -3.54
C PRO A 78 20.97 -1.42 -2.65
N ILE A 79 20.07 -0.43 -2.54
CA ILE A 79 20.18 0.68 -1.60
C ILE A 79 19.68 0.22 -0.22
N LYS A 80 18.54 -0.48 -0.22
CA LYS A 80 17.89 -0.96 0.99
C LYS A 80 17.11 -2.23 0.70
N VAL A 81 17.15 -3.15 1.65
CA VAL A 81 16.36 -4.40 1.63
C VAL A 81 15.52 -4.44 2.89
N PHE A 82 14.23 -4.67 2.73
CA PHE A 82 13.29 -4.97 3.80
C PHE A 82 12.86 -6.43 3.64
N ILE A 83 12.71 -7.14 4.74
CA ILE A 83 12.35 -8.56 4.74
C ILE A 83 11.13 -8.72 5.64
N GLU A 84 10.03 -9.17 5.07
CA GLU A 84 8.76 -9.46 5.73
C GLU A 84 8.48 -10.96 5.50
N ASP A 85 9.18 -11.80 6.27
CA ASP A 85 9.27 -13.26 6.03
C ASP A 85 7.91 -13.98 5.99
N GLU A 86 6.89 -13.44 6.66
CA GLU A 86 5.55 -14.05 6.74
C GLU A 86 4.58 -13.51 5.65
N HIS A 87 5.02 -12.52 4.84
CA HIS A 87 4.16 -11.82 3.90
C HIS A 87 4.57 -12.06 2.45
N THR A 88 3.57 -12.24 1.59
CA THR A 88 3.75 -12.42 0.15
C THR A 88 3.29 -11.15 -0.56
N MET A 89 4.25 -10.40 -1.14
CA MET A 89 3.96 -9.12 -1.76
C MET A 89 3.33 -9.29 -3.13
N THR A 90 2.24 -8.57 -3.41
CA THR A 90 1.42 -8.73 -4.62
C THR A 90 1.31 -7.48 -5.48
N ASP A 91 1.27 -6.31 -4.86
CA ASP A 91 1.17 -5.03 -5.57
C ASP A 91 1.79 -3.91 -4.73
N GLY A 92 2.18 -2.81 -5.38
CA GLY A 92 2.73 -1.67 -4.68
C GLY A 92 3.34 -0.62 -5.60
N GLY A 93 3.69 0.52 -5.02
CA GLY A 93 4.30 1.62 -5.77
C GLY A 93 4.66 2.82 -4.91
N PHE A 94 5.34 3.77 -5.53
CA PHE A 94 5.71 5.03 -4.90
C PHE A 94 4.52 6.01 -4.84
N SER A 95 4.52 6.84 -3.81
CA SER A 95 3.71 8.06 -3.81
C SER A 95 4.22 9.04 -4.86
N SER A 96 3.38 9.94 -5.35
CA SER A 96 3.75 10.94 -6.36
C SER A 96 4.92 11.84 -5.95
N SER A 97 5.16 12.02 -4.65
CA SER A 97 6.30 12.78 -4.13
C SER A 97 7.59 11.95 -4.03
N GLY A 98 7.52 10.63 -4.11
CA GLY A 98 8.62 9.72 -3.85
C GLY A 98 9.01 9.56 -2.38
N SER A 99 8.37 10.31 -1.46
CA SER A 99 8.70 10.26 -0.03
C SER A 99 8.21 8.99 0.65
N PHE A 100 7.26 8.31 0.04
CA PHE A 100 6.66 7.08 0.55
C PHE A 100 6.51 6.06 -0.56
N PHE A 101 6.46 4.80 -0.19
CA PHE A 101 5.94 3.73 -1.03
C PHE A 101 5.09 2.79 -0.19
N GLY A 102 4.08 2.21 -0.81
CA GLY A 102 3.17 1.27 -0.19
C GLY A 102 3.20 -0.07 -0.91
N ILE A 103 3.11 -1.15 -0.16
CA ILE A 103 3.07 -2.52 -0.67
C ILE A 103 1.86 -3.22 -0.07
N ALA A 104 1.11 -3.91 -0.89
CA ALA A 104 0.04 -4.80 -0.46
C ALA A 104 0.52 -6.26 -0.49
N ASP A 105 0.06 -7.05 0.47
CA ASP A 105 0.30 -8.49 0.51
C ASP A 105 -0.95 -9.31 0.18
N ILE A 106 -0.78 -10.62 0.04
CA ILE A 106 -1.86 -11.54 -0.30
C ILE A 106 -2.87 -11.72 0.85
N GLU A 107 -2.46 -11.46 2.10
CA GLU A 107 -3.28 -11.55 3.29
C GLU A 107 -4.19 -10.33 3.48
N GLY A 108 -4.00 -9.28 2.66
CA GLY A 108 -4.76 -8.04 2.69
C GLY A 108 -4.18 -6.96 3.61
N TYR A 109 -2.94 -7.09 4.06
CA TYR A 109 -2.23 -6.02 4.76
C TYR A 109 -1.64 -5.01 3.78
N PHE A 110 -1.49 -3.80 4.26
CA PHE A 110 -0.84 -2.72 3.57
C PHE A 110 0.37 -2.23 4.38
N HIS A 111 1.54 -2.37 3.79
CA HIS A 111 2.82 -1.97 4.37
C HIS A 111 3.21 -0.61 3.81
N LEU A 112 3.41 0.39 4.67
CA LEU A 112 3.80 1.74 4.28
C LEU A 112 5.22 2.05 4.76
N TYR A 113 6.08 2.45 3.83
CA TYR A 113 7.46 2.82 4.07
C TYR A 113 7.70 4.28 3.67
N GLY A 114 8.58 4.96 4.38
CA GLY A 114 8.88 6.36 4.10
C GLY A 114 10.35 6.72 4.34
N THR A 115 10.78 7.79 3.69
CA THR A 115 12.09 8.40 3.91
C THR A 115 11.96 9.45 5.01
N GLY A 116 12.73 9.33 6.10
CA GLY A 116 12.81 10.34 7.15
C GLY A 116 12.46 9.82 8.54
N ASP A 117 12.26 10.75 9.47
CA ASP A 117 11.95 10.47 10.85
C ASP A 117 10.71 9.58 10.95
N GLN A 118 10.80 8.60 11.85
CA GLN A 118 9.78 7.58 12.09
C GLN A 118 8.39 8.15 11.84
N LEU A 119 7.65 7.52 10.93
CA LEU A 119 6.21 7.70 10.86
C LEU A 119 5.71 7.56 12.29
N ARG A 120 5.50 8.69 12.98
CA ARG A 120 4.81 8.66 14.25
C ARG A 120 3.51 7.96 13.91
N ARG A 121 3.33 6.76 14.45
CA ARG A 121 2.03 6.11 14.45
C ARG A 121 1.11 7.05 15.20
N ALA A 122 0.55 8.02 14.47
CA ALA A 122 -0.65 8.64 14.96
C ALA A 122 -1.60 7.48 15.22
N PRO A 123 -2.19 7.36 16.41
CA PRO A 123 -3.22 6.37 16.62
C PRO A 123 -4.17 6.55 15.45
N VAL A 124 -4.35 5.50 14.64
CA VAL A 124 -5.31 5.52 13.54
C VAL A 124 -6.65 5.58 14.23
N GLU A 125 -7.17 6.80 14.42
CA GLU A 125 -8.56 6.99 14.81
C GLU A 125 -9.38 6.56 13.61
N GLN A 126 -9.74 5.29 13.58
CA GLN A 126 -10.67 4.78 12.63
C GLN A 126 -12.05 5.22 13.12
N PHE A 127 -12.65 6.14 12.38
CA PHE A 127 -14.04 6.52 12.55
C PHE A 127 -14.91 5.40 11.99
N PHE A 128 -15.19 4.40 12.79
CA PHE A 128 -16.24 3.44 12.47
C PHE A 128 -17.58 4.08 12.84
N SER A 129 -18.38 4.43 11.84
CA SER A 129 -19.80 4.38 12.08
C SER A 129 -20.14 2.90 12.21
N ASN A 130 -20.71 2.51 13.32
CA ASN A 130 -21.08 1.12 13.58
C ASN A 130 -22.38 0.77 12.82
N ASP A 131 -22.36 1.02 11.49
CA ASP A 131 -23.49 0.76 10.59
C ASP A 131 -23.60 -0.72 10.18
N TYR A 132 -22.73 -1.57 10.72
CA TYR A 132 -22.76 -3.01 10.51
C TYR A 132 -23.51 -3.74 11.63
N ALA A 133 -24.76 -3.35 11.86
CA ALA A 133 -25.66 -4.25 12.56
C ALA A 133 -25.98 -5.42 11.61
N PRO A 134 -25.93 -6.67 12.08
CA PRO A 134 -26.27 -7.79 11.23
C PRO A 134 -27.71 -7.65 10.72
N LEU A 135 -27.86 -7.81 9.42
CA LEU A 135 -29.16 -7.71 8.76
C LEU A 135 -29.79 -9.11 8.66
N MET A 136 -31.06 -9.19 8.97
CA MET A 136 -31.87 -10.40 8.82
C MET A 136 -33.08 -10.16 7.92
N ARG A 137 -33.75 -11.25 7.50
CA ARG A 137 -35.02 -11.15 6.79
C ARG A 137 -36.17 -11.51 7.75
N ASP A 138 -37.21 -10.69 7.75
CA ASP A 138 -38.42 -11.00 8.47
C ASP A 138 -39.27 -12.08 7.76
N GLU A 139 -40.40 -12.45 8.37
CA GLU A 139 -41.34 -13.45 7.84
C GLU A 139 -41.94 -13.04 6.47
N HIS A 140 -41.92 -11.74 6.14
CA HIS A 140 -42.41 -11.19 4.89
C HIS A 140 -41.31 -11.01 3.83
N GLY A 141 -40.04 -11.37 4.17
CA GLY A 141 -38.91 -11.26 3.30
C GLY A 141 -38.24 -9.87 3.23
N TYR A 142 -38.69 -8.93 4.08
CA TYR A 142 -38.06 -7.62 4.19
C TYR A 142 -36.73 -7.70 4.96
N VAL A 143 -35.79 -6.87 4.55
CA VAL A 143 -34.50 -6.75 5.25
C VAL A 143 -34.65 -5.80 6.43
N ILE A 144 -34.35 -6.30 7.62
CA ILE A 144 -34.44 -5.56 8.87
C ILE A 144 -33.12 -5.71 9.64
N ASP A 145 -32.84 -4.75 10.54
CA ASP A 145 -31.74 -4.83 11.50
C ASP A 145 -32.09 -5.83 12.61
N GLU A 146 -31.13 -6.73 12.93
CA GLU A 146 -31.35 -7.79 13.94
C GLU A 146 -31.59 -7.20 15.35
N GLU A 147 -30.92 -6.11 15.70
CA GLU A 147 -30.99 -5.51 17.02
C GLU A 147 -32.28 -4.70 17.24
N HIS A 148 -32.69 -3.90 16.25
CA HIS A 148 -33.81 -2.96 16.39
C HIS A 148 -35.07 -3.42 15.69
N GLN A 149 -35.02 -4.47 14.87
CA GLN A 149 -36.14 -5.02 14.09
C GLN A 149 -36.82 -3.99 13.18
N ILE A 150 -36.04 -3.02 12.68
CA ILE A 150 -36.51 -1.98 11.76
C ILE A 150 -35.71 -1.98 10.45
N ALA A 151 -36.25 -1.36 9.41
CA ALA A 151 -35.57 -1.25 8.13
C ALA A 151 -34.27 -0.44 8.29
N PRO A 152 -33.14 -0.84 7.62
CA PRO A 152 -31.83 -0.23 7.81
C PRO A 152 -31.78 1.28 7.62
N HIS A 153 -32.61 1.83 6.72
CA HIS A 153 -32.66 3.27 6.43
C HIS A 153 -33.39 4.07 7.52
N LEU A 154 -34.10 3.42 8.44
CA LEU A 154 -34.79 4.03 9.57
C LEU A 154 -33.99 3.97 10.87
N ILE A 155 -32.84 3.26 10.86
CA ILE A 155 -32.00 3.16 12.05
C ILE A 155 -31.39 4.55 12.35
N PRO A 156 -31.49 5.04 13.60
CA PRO A 156 -30.89 6.30 14.00
C PRO A 156 -29.38 6.23 13.77
N LYS A 157 -28.78 7.27 13.16
CA LYS A 157 -27.32 7.34 12.98
C LYS A 157 -26.65 7.26 14.35
N ARG A 158 -25.84 6.26 14.54
CA ARG A 158 -25.03 6.10 15.74
C ARG A 158 -23.93 7.17 15.79
N PRO A 159 -23.48 7.59 16.97
CA PRO A 159 -22.38 8.52 17.09
C PRO A 159 -21.09 7.89 16.54
N LEU A 160 -20.19 8.71 16.00
CA LEU A 160 -18.84 8.27 15.64
C LEU A 160 -18.12 7.73 16.87
N CYS A 161 -17.44 6.61 16.73
CA CYS A 161 -16.72 5.94 17.82
C CYS A 161 -15.23 5.87 17.51
N ASP A 162 -14.40 5.78 18.57
CA ASP A 162 -12.99 5.46 18.43
C ASP A 162 -12.77 3.97 18.11
N SER A 163 -11.52 3.56 17.92
CA SER A 163 -11.13 2.17 17.63
C SER A 163 -11.52 1.17 18.72
N TYR A 164 -11.87 1.64 19.92
CA TYR A 164 -12.37 0.84 21.05
C TYR A 164 -13.89 0.87 21.19
N ASN A 165 -14.60 1.35 20.14
CA ASN A 165 -16.04 1.49 20.11
C ASN A 165 -16.60 2.45 21.20
N ARG A 166 -15.80 3.44 21.65
CA ARG A 166 -16.22 4.47 22.59
C ARG A 166 -16.76 5.67 21.82
N PRO A 167 -18.02 6.09 22.02
CA PRO A 167 -18.60 7.19 21.27
C PRO A 167 -17.95 8.53 21.65
N TYR A 168 -17.75 9.38 20.65
CA TYR A 168 -17.32 10.77 20.82
C TYR A 168 -18.52 11.65 21.17
N ILE A 169 -19.05 11.51 22.37
CA ILE A 169 -20.36 12.06 22.75
C ILE A 169 -20.38 13.59 22.87
N ASP A 170 -19.24 14.24 23.15
CA ASP A 170 -19.21 15.62 23.61
C ASP A 170 -18.42 16.63 22.76
N GLN A 171 -18.02 16.26 21.54
CA GLN A 171 -17.31 17.22 20.66
C GLN A 171 -18.11 17.48 19.39
N PRO A 172 -18.40 18.77 19.06
CA PRO A 172 -19.00 19.12 17.78
C PRO A 172 -18.15 18.59 16.63
N GLN A 173 -18.79 18.06 15.60
CA GLN A 173 -18.08 17.51 14.41
C GLN A 173 -17.10 18.51 13.78
N SER A 174 -17.40 19.81 13.88
CA SER A 174 -16.55 20.89 13.42
C SER A 174 -15.20 20.98 14.15
N GLU A 175 -15.18 20.73 15.47
CA GLU A 175 -13.94 20.76 16.27
C GLU A 175 -13.05 19.54 15.99
N LYS A 176 -13.65 18.39 15.72
CA LYS A 176 -12.89 17.18 15.34
C LYS A 176 -12.25 17.30 13.98
N ILE A 177 -12.97 17.86 13.02
CA ILE A 177 -12.43 18.16 11.69
C ILE A 177 -11.31 19.20 11.79
N ALA A 178 -11.46 20.22 12.64
CA ALA A 178 -10.44 21.21 12.90
C ALA A 178 -9.20 20.60 13.57
N TYR A 179 -9.39 19.70 14.55
CA TYR A 179 -8.28 18.99 15.21
C TYR A 179 -7.49 18.11 14.22
N VAL A 180 -8.19 17.31 13.42
CA VAL A 180 -7.55 16.47 12.39
C VAL A 180 -6.81 17.32 11.36
N ASN A 181 -7.39 18.44 10.94
CA ASN A 181 -6.77 19.33 9.97
C ASN A 181 -5.60 20.11 10.54
N SER A 182 -5.63 20.55 11.82
CA SER A 182 -4.53 21.27 12.46
C SER A 182 -3.30 20.39 12.64
N HIS A 183 -3.48 19.10 12.96
CA HIS A 183 -2.38 18.14 13.12
C HIS A 183 -1.87 17.55 11.79
N LYS A 184 -2.57 17.80 10.69
CA LYS A 184 -2.15 17.39 9.36
C LYS A 184 -1.05 18.26 8.75
N TYR A 185 -0.84 19.47 9.32
CA TYR A 185 0.08 20.48 8.81
C TYR A 185 1.24 20.83 9.77
N GLU A 186 1.31 20.21 10.96
CA GLU A 186 2.50 20.29 11.82
C GLU A 186 3.51 19.20 11.40
N ARG A 187 4.10 19.45 10.21
CA ARG A 187 5.25 18.67 9.70
C ARG A 187 6.29 19.63 9.15
#